data_025915a89a81b45800100eecf02b2b03
#
_entry.id   025915a89a81b45800100eecf02b2b03
#
_cell.length_a   1.000
_cell.length_b   1.000
_cell.length_c   1.000
_cell.angle_alpha   90.00
_cell.angle_beta   90.00
_cell.angle_gamma   90.00
#
_symmetry.space_group_name_H-M   'P 1'
#
loop_
_entity.id
_entity.type
_entity.pdbx_description
1 polymer ?
#
loop_
_entity_poly.entity_id
_entity_poly.type
_entity_poly.pdbx_seq_one_letter_code
_entity_poly.pdbx_strand_id
1 'polypeptide(L)'
;MELNAFLEHLNSGKTVQGGSEAHQFMHGVSQEALRITAEMNSGYHEPEELRALFSRLIGQPVDESFGLFPPFYTDCGKNIHIGKHVFINMGCKFQYQGGIYIGDGALIGHNVVLATLNHAKSPKDRSSMIPAPIRIGKNVWIGSNATILAGVTVGDGAIVAAGAVVARDVPENTIVGGVPAKIIRHLREEEMQ
;
A
#
# COMPACT_ATOMS: atom_id res chain seq x y z
N MET A 1 3.96 -9.03 -22.72
CA MET A 1 4.65 -9.26 -21.41
C MET A 1 3.77 -10.12 -20.52
N GLU A 2 4.34 -11.02 -19.72
CA GLU A 2 3.62 -11.81 -18.71
C GLU A 2 3.67 -11.13 -17.34
N LEU A 3 2.69 -11.40 -16.46
CA LEU A 3 2.56 -10.76 -15.15
C LEU A 3 3.82 -10.90 -14.29
N ASN A 4 4.38 -12.12 -14.21
CA ASN A 4 5.57 -12.36 -13.37
C ASN A 4 6.77 -11.54 -13.85
N ALA A 5 7.03 -11.49 -15.16
CA ALA A 5 8.11 -10.68 -15.72
C ALA A 5 7.89 -9.18 -15.48
N PHE A 6 6.64 -8.74 -15.51
CA PHE A 6 6.28 -7.36 -15.18
C PHE A 6 6.53 -7.04 -13.69
N LEU A 7 6.11 -7.90 -12.78
CA LEU A 7 6.37 -7.73 -11.34
C LEU A 7 7.86 -7.77 -11.01
N GLU A 8 8.64 -8.67 -11.65
CA GLU A 8 10.10 -8.70 -11.51
C GLU A 8 10.74 -7.39 -11.97
N HIS A 9 10.28 -6.83 -13.10
CA HIS A 9 10.75 -5.52 -13.57
C HIS A 9 10.48 -4.44 -12.52
N LEU A 10 9.27 -4.36 -11.98
CA LEU A 10 8.91 -3.38 -10.95
C LEU A 10 9.73 -3.56 -9.67
N ASN A 11 9.85 -4.80 -9.19
CA ASN A 11 10.58 -5.13 -7.95
C ASN A 11 12.09 -4.90 -8.06
N SER A 12 12.63 -4.88 -9.27
CA SER A 12 14.03 -4.50 -9.51
C SER A 12 14.30 -3.00 -9.34
N GLY A 13 13.26 -2.17 -9.12
CA GLY A 13 13.37 -0.71 -9.02
C GLY A 13 13.67 -0.02 -10.36
N LYS A 14 13.65 -0.76 -11.47
CA LYS A 14 13.91 -0.19 -12.81
C LYS A 14 12.78 0.74 -13.23
N THR A 15 13.16 1.83 -13.86
CA THR A 15 12.21 2.79 -14.44
C THR A 15 11.32 2.12 -15.48
N VAL A 16 10.01 2.33 -15.37
CA VAL A 16 9.05 2.00 -16.42
C VAL A 16 9.00 3.18 -17.38
N GLN A 17 9.60 3.01 -18.56
CA GLN A 17 9.64 4.07 -19.59
C GLN A 17 8.24 4.32 -20.13
N GLY A 18 7.86 5.61 -20.26
CA GLY A 18 6.59 5.99 -20.88
C GLY A 18 6.46 5.44 -22.29
N GLY A 19 5.33 4.80 -22.60
CA GLY A 19 5.08 4.17 -23.91
C GLY A 19 5.71 2.78 -24.13
N SER A 20 6.54 2.29 -23.17
CA SER A 20 7.14 0.95 -23.27
C SER A 20 6.11 -0.18 -23.17
N GLU A 21 6.53 -1.40 -23.50
CA GLU A 21 5.70 -2.60 -23.32
C GLU A 21 5.22 -2.76 -21.85
N ALA A 22 6.09 -2.52 -20.88
CA ALA A 22 5.75 -2.54 -19.45
C ALA A 22 4.69 -1.49 -19.10
N HIS A 23 4.80 -0.27 -19.66
CA HIS A 23 3.80 0.79 -19.46
C HIS A 23 2.43 0.41 -20.04
N GLN A 24 2.40 -0.17 -21.24
CA GLN A 24 1.16 -0.63 -21.87
C GLN A 24 0.55 -1.82 -21.12
N PHE A 25 1.38 -2.77 -20.69
CA PHE A 25 0.94 -3.91 -19.88
C PHE A 25 0.29 -3.46 -18.56
N MET A 26 0.86 -2.47 -17.88
CA MET A 26 0.33 -1.89 -16.66
C MET A 26 -1.12 -1.38 -16.84
N HIS A 27 -1.42 -0.70 -17.95
CA HIS A 27 -2.78 -0.26 -18.24
C HIS A 27 -3.75 -1.44 -18.47
N GLY A 28 -3.27 -2.53 -19.05
CA GLY A 28 -4.07 -3.75 -19.26
C GLY A 28 -4.46 -4.39 -17.93
N VAL A 29 -3.52 -4.62 -17.03
CA VAL A 29 -3.80 -5.26 -15.72
C VAL A 29 -4.65 -4.39 -14.81
N SER A 30 -4.62 -3.07 -14.98
CA SER A 30 -5.49 -2.15 -14.23
C SER A 30 -6.98 -2.40 -14.50
N GLN A 31 -7.35 -2.89 -15.68
CA GLN A 31 -8.76 -3.15 -16.01
C GLN A 31 -9.35 -4.30 -15.18
N GLU A 32 -8.54 -5.32 -14.86
CA GLU A 32 -8.98 -6.40 -13.97
C GLU A 32 -9.20 -5.87 -12.55
N ALA A 33 -8.24 -5.10 -12.02
CA ALA A 33 -8.34 -4.50 -10.70
C ALA A 33 -9.57 -3.57 -10.58
N LEU A 34 -9.85 -2.75 -11.60
CA LEU A 34 -11.02 -1.89 -11.63
C LEU A 34 -12.33 -2.67 -11.57
N ARG A 35 -12.42 -3.83 -12.26
CA ARG A 35 -13.62 -4.69 -12.16
C ARG A 35 -13.79 -5.27 -10.77
N ILE A 36 -12.69 -5.79 -10.17
CA ILE A 36 -12.75 -6.40 -8.84
C ILE A 36 -13.07 -5.34 -7.77
N THR A 37 -12.44 -4.17 -7.83
CA THR A 37 -12.72 -3.10 -6.88
C THR A 37 -14.11 -2.51 -7.06
N ALA A 38 -14.64 -2.43 -8.28
CA ALA A 38 -16.02 -2.04 -8.52
C ALA A 38 -16.99 -3.04 -7.88
N GLU A 39 -16.77 -4.35 -8.04
CA GLU A 39 -17.54 -5.41 -7.39
C GLU A 39 -17.46 -5.28 -5.86
N MET A 40 -16.26 -5.19 -5.29
CA MET A 40 -16.00 -5.07 -3.85
C MET A 40 -16.65 -3.83 -3.22
N ASN A 41 -16.69 -2.72 -3.96
CA ASN A 41 -17.17 -1.43 -3.46
C ASN A 41 -18.67 -1.20 -3.71
N SER A 42 -19.37 -2.11 -4.42
CA SER A 42 -20.79 -1.99 -4.74
C SER A 42 -21.63 -2.93 -3.88
N GLY A 43 -22.36 -2.35 -2.95
CA GLY A 43 -23.25 -3.12 -2.07
C GLY A 43 -22.58 -3.66 -0.82
N TYR A 44 -23.36 -4.44 -0.08
CA TYR A 44 -22.89 -5.14 1.13
C TYR A 44 -22.31 -6.51 0.76
N HIS A 45 -21.19 -6.86 1.38
CA HIS A 45 -20.57 -8.17 1.31
C HIS A 45 -20.28 -8.69 2.70
N GLU A 46 -20.47 -9.97 2.92
CA GLU A 46 -20.03 -10.64 4.15
C GLU A 46 -18.50 -10.65 4.26
N PRO A 47 -17.92 -10.71 5.47
CA PRO A 47 -16.46 -10.67 5.65
C PRO A 47 -15.70 -11.72 4.84
N GLU A 48 -16.25 -12.93 4.69
CA GLU A 48 -15.65 -14.00 3.88
C GLU A 48 -15.62 -13.64 2.40
N GLU A 49 -16.66 -13.02 1.89
CA GLU A 49 -16.75 -12.57 0.49
C GLU A 49 -15.71 -11.47 0.22
N LEU A 50 -15.57 -10.52 1.15
CA LEU A 50 -14.55 -9.47 1.06
C LEU A 50 -13.13 -10.04 1.05
N ARG A 51 -12.84 -11.04 1.89
CA ARG A 51 -11.55 -11.74 1.87
C ARG A 51 -11.30 -12.45 0.54
N ALA A 52 -12.32 -13.10 -0.02
CA ALA A 52 -12.21 -13.77 -1.31
C ALA A 52 -11.97 -12.77 -2.45
N LEU A 53 -12.71 -11.66 -2.48
CA LEU A 53 -12.53 -10.57 -3.44
C LEU A 53 -11.14 -9.92 -3.34
N PHE A 54 -10.68 -9.64 -2.13
CA PHE A 54 -9.37 -9.07 -1.90
C PHE A 54 -8.25 -10.04 -2.26
N SER A 55 -8.39 -11.34 -1.94
CA SER A 55 -7.45 -12.40 -2.36
C SER A 55 -7.35 -12.49 -3.90
N ARG A 56 -8.49 -12.42 -4.60
CA ARG A 56 -8.54 -12.37 -6.06
C ARG A 56 -7.83 -11.11 -6.60
N LEU A 57 -8.04 -9.96 -5.96
CA LEU A 57 -7.41 -8.69 -6.33
C LEU A 57 -5.89 -8.75 -6.23
N ILE A 58 -5.36 -9.23 -5.10
CA ILE A 58 -3.91 -9.30 -4.87
C ILE A 58 -3.24 -10.54 -5.48
N GLY A 59 -4.02 -11.53 -5.94
CA GLY A 59 -3.53 -12.75 -6.58
C GLY A 59 -2.96 -13.80 -5.63
N GLN A 60 -3.21 -13.66 -4.33
CA GLN A 60 -2.79 -14.61 -3.29
C GLN A 60 -3.82 -14.61 -2.13
N PRO A 61 -3.99 -15.73 -1.41
CA PRO A 61 -4.92 -15.77 -0.30
C PRO A 61 -4.49 -14.85 0.83
N VAL A 62 -5.43 -14.18 1.46
CA VAL A 62 -5.22 -13.54 2.77
C VAL A 62 -5.59 -14.49 3.90
N ASP A 63 -5.01 -14.26 5.07
CA ASP A 63 -5.32 -15.01 6.29
C ASP A 63 -6.78 -14.77 6.73
N GLU A 64 -7.40 -15.74 7.41
CA GLU A 64 -8.77 -15.65 7.90
C GLU A 64 -8.99 -14.49 8.89
N SER A 65 -7.93 -14.05 9.56
CA SER A 65 -7.93 -12.90 10.47
C SER A 65 -7.89 -11.54 9.77
N PHE A 66 -7.73 -11.51 8.43
CA PHE A 66 -7.71 -10.27 7.66
C PHE A 66 -9.10 -9.62 7.65
N GLY A 67 -9.12 -8.30 7.91
CA GLY A 67 -10.33 -7.48 7.85
C GLY A 67 -10.17 -6.29 6.89
N LEU A 68 -11.25 -6.01 6.17
CA LEU A 68 -11.34 -4.88 5.25
C LEU A 68 -12.74 -4.26 5.32
N PHE A 69 -12.80 -2.92 5.41
CA PHE A 69 -14.03 -2.17 5.18
C PHE A 69 -13.96 -1.42 3.85
N PRO A 70 -14.84 -1.72 2.89
CA PRO A 70 -14.94 -0.98 1.63
C PRO A 70 -15.40 0.49 1.88
N PRO A 71 -15.14 1.39 0.91
CA PRO A 71 -14.49 1.14 -0.37
C PRO A 71 -12.96 1.04 -0.26
N PHE A 72 -12.35 0.23 -1.14
CA PHE A 72 -10.92 0.09 -1.30
C PHE A 72 -10.53 0.33 -2.77
N TYR A 73 -9.38 0.94 -3.03
CA TYR A 73 -8.93 1.29 -4.36
C TYR A 73 -7.48 0.89 -4.60
N THR A 74 -7.24 0.27 -5.74
CA THR A 74 -5.90 0.00 -6.28
C THR A 74 -5.97 -0.10 -7.79
N ASP A 75 -4.85 0.12 -8.46
CA ASP A 75 -4.74 0.07 -9.91
C ASP A 75 -4.28 -1.28 -10.48
N CYS A 76 -3.84 -2.24 -9.62
CA CYS A 76 -3.65 -3.66 -10.00
C CYS A 76 -3.70 -4.60 -8.80
N GLY A 77 -3.01 -4.26 -7.70
CA GLY A 77 -3.00 -5.05 -6.47
C GLY A 77 -2.02 -6.22 -6.43
N LYS A 78 -1.56 -6.75 -7.56
CA LYS A 78 -0.77 -8.00 -7.61
C LYS A 78 0.60 -7.93 -6.93
N ASN A 79 1.04 -6.76 -6.48
CA ASN A 79 2.27 -6.56 -5.70
C ASN A 79 1.96 -6.05 -4.28
N ILE A 80 0.82 -6.43 -3.74
CA ILE A 80 0.41 -6.15 -2.35
C ILE A 80 0.52 -7.44 -1.56
N HIS A 81 1.27 -7.42 -0.46
CA HIS A 81 1.53 -8.55 0.42
C HIS A 81 1.04 -8.21 1.83
N ILE A 82 0.15 -9.04 2.37
CA ILE A 82 -0.56 -8.80 3.63
C ILE A 82 -0.23 -9.91 4.64
N GLY A 83 0.15 -9.51 5.85
CA GLY A 83 0.35 -10.40 6.98
C GLY A 83 -0.96 -10.82 7.66
N LYS A 84 -0.85 -11.48 8.81
CA LYS A 84 -1.99 -11.91 9.63
C LYS A 84 -2.51 -10.77 10.51
N HIS A 85 -3.79 -10.83 10.90
CA HIS A 85 -4.42 -9.85 11.80
C HIS A 85 -4.31 -8.39 11.30
N VAL A 86 -4.20 -8.19 9.98
CA VAL A 86 -4.20 -6.86 9.37
C VAL A 86 -5.63 -6.38 9.19
N PHE A 87 -5.88 -5.12 9.55
CA PHE A 87 -7.15 -4.47 9.29
C PHE A 87 -6.97 -3.20 8.47
N ILE A 88 -7.74 -3.10 7.38
CA ILE A 88 -7.75 -1.95 6.48
C ILE A 88 -9.12 -1.27 6.54
N ASN A 89 -9.14 -0.01 6.95
CA ASN A 89 -10.35 0.76 7.04
C ASN A 89 -10.78 1.36 5.69
N MET A 90 -12.01 1.87 5.62
CA MET A 90 -12.62 2.34 4.39
C MET A 90 -11.89 3.54 3.75
N GLY A 91 -11.95 3.60 2.41
CA GLY A 91 -11.43 4.71 1.62
C GLY A 91 -9.94 4.61 1.29
N CYS A 92 -9.25 3.54 1.68
CA CYS A 92 -7.82 3.39 1.43
C CYS A 92 -7.49 3.25 -0.06
N LYS A 93 -6.32 3.80 -0.47
CA LYS A 93 -5.83 3.84 -1.84
C LYS A 93 -4.39 3.33 -1.88
N PHE A 94 -4.17 2.16 -2.47
CA PHE A 94 -2.87 1.52 -2.54
C PHE A 94 -2.37 1.49 -3.99
N GLN A 95 -1.33 2.27 -4.26
CA GLN A 95 -0.64 2.26 -5.54
C GLN A 95 0.49 1.22 -5.48
N TYR A 96 0.33 0.10 -6.17
CA TYR A 96 1.03 -1.17 -5.94
C TYR A 96 2.41 -1.31 -6.59
N GLN A 97 2.77 -0.49 -7.59
CA GLN A 97 3.86 -0.75 -8.55
C GLN A 97 5.22 -1.04 -7.90
N GLY A 98 5.57 -0.33 -6.84
CA GLY A 98 6.83 -0.55 -6.12
C GLY A 98 6.80 -1.73 -5.13
N GLY A 99 5.62 -2.32 -4.91
CA GLY A 99 5.40 -3.32 -3.88
C GLY A 99 4.96 -2.69 -2.54
N ILE A 100 3.92 -3.27 -1.95
CA ILE A 100 3.40 -2.91 -0.63
C ILE A 100 3.47 -4.15 0.24
N TYR A 101 4.21 -4.06 1.34
CA TYR A 101 4.39 -5.14 2.30
C TYR A 101 3.87 -4.69 3.65
N ILE A 102 2.85 -5.37 4.18
CA ILE A 102 2.20 -5.03 5.45
C ILE A 102 2.37 -6.21 6.41
N GLY A 103 3.07 -5.96 7.52
CA GLY A 103 3.35 -6.95 8.55
C GLY A 103 2.14 -7.28 9.41
N ASP A 104 2.27 -8.35 10.20
CA ASP A 104 1.22 -8.86 11.07
C ASP A 104 0.71 -7.79 12.06
N GLY A 105 -0.59 -7.78 12.33
CA GLY A 105 -1.22 -6.92 13.32
C GLY A 105 -1.31 -5.43 12.93
N ALA A 106 -0.96 -5.07 11.71
CA ALA A 106 -1.02 -3.67 11.29
C ALA A 106 -2.48 -3.17 11.18
N LEU A 107 -2.70 -1.96 11.67
CA LEU A 107 -3.98 -1.27 11.62
C LEU A 107 -3.90 -0.06 10.69
N ILE A 108 -4.65 -0.08 9.59
CA ILE A 108 -4.66 0.97 8.59
C ILE A 108 -5.95 1.78 8.72
N GLY A 109 -5.82 3.05 9.07
CA GLY A 109 -6.93 3.98 9.26
C GLY A 109 -7.63 4.37 7.96
N HIS A 110 -8.73 5.11 8.09
CA HIS A 110 -9.54 5.56 6.94
C HIS A 110 -8.73 6.44 5.97
N ASN A 111 -9.00 6.28 4.68
CA ASN A 111 -8.44 7.13 3.62
C ASN A 111 -6.90 7.17 3.57
N VAL A 112 -6.22 6.16 4.09
CA VAL A 112 -4.75 6.07 3.99
C VAL A 112 -4.35 5.88 2.53
N VAL A 113 -3.30 6.58 2.12
CA VAL A 113 -2.69 6.46 0.79
C VAL A 113 -1.29 5.86 0.92
N LEU A 114 -1.06 4.74 0.24
CA LEU A 114 0.27 4.15 0.06
C LEU A 114 0.68 4.35 -1.40
N ALA A 115 1.61 5.29 -1.65
CA ALA A 115 2.03 5.69 -2.99
C ALA A 115 3.43 5.18 -3.29
N THR A 116 3.55 4.05 -3.99
CA THR A 116 4.84 3.39 -4.27
C THR A 116 5.50 3.86 -5.56
N LEU A 117 4.95 4.86 -6.23
CA LEU A 117 5.39 5.27 -7.56
C LEU A 117 5.68 6.78 -7.61
N ASN A 118 6.80 7.13 -8.21
CA ASN A 118 7.12 8.49 -8.60
C ASN A 118 7.21 8.61 -10.12
N HIS A 119 6.92 9.80 -10.65
CA HIS A 119 7.24 10.13 -12.04
C HIS A 119 8.65 10.70 -12.17
N ALA A 120 9.26 10.55 -13.35
CA ALA A 120 10.54 11.19 -13.65
C ALA A 120 10.46 12.71 -13.46
N LYS A 121 11.50 13.30 -12.87
CA LYS A 121 11.54 14.75 -12.56
C LYS A 121 11.61 15.62 -13.82
N SER A 122 12.26 15.12 -14.87
CA SER A 122 12.33 15.81 -16.16
C SER A 122 10.94 15.94 -16.79
N PRO A 123 10.48 17.15 -17.16
CA PRO A 123 9.22 17.32 -17.88
C PRO A 123 9.12 16.52 -19.18
N LYS A 124 10.23 16.31 -19.87
CA LYS A 124 10.29 15.55 -21.14
C LYS A 124 10.06 14.06 -20.92
N ASP A 125 10.44 13.54 -19.75
CA ASP A 125 10.34 12.13 -19.40
C ASP A 125 9.26 11.86 -18.35
N ARG A 126 8.37 12.82 -18.09
CA ARG A 126 7.38 12.79 -17.01
C ARG A 126 6.46 11.57 -17.06
N SER A 127 6.23 10.98 -18.21
CA SER A 127 5.47 9.74 -18.38
C SER A 127 6.20 8.49 -17.87
N SER A 128 7.51 8.57 -17.66
CA SER A 128 8.29 7.48 -17.08
C SER A 128 8.11 7.44 -15.57
N MET A 129 8.09 6.22 -15.00
CA MET A 129 7.74 5.98 -13.61
C MET A 129 8.86 5.23 -12.89
N ILE A 130 9.08 5.60 -11.63
CA ILE A 130 10.14 5.07 -10.78
C ILE A 130 9.47 4.41 -9.57
N PRO A 131 9.35 3.08 -9.55
CA PRO A 131 8.75 2.36 -8.44
C PRO A 131 9.74 2.25 -7.26
N ALA A 132 9.22 2.29 -6.03
CA ALA A 132 9.97 1.98 -4.83
C ALA A 132 9.03 1.40 -3.76
N PRO A 133 9.44 0.33 -3.04
CA PRO A 133 8.56 -0.40 -2.13
C PRO A 133 8.20 0.43 -0.90
N ILE A 134 6.97 0.20 -0.39
CA ILE A 134 6.57 0.61 0.96
C ILE A 134 6.53 -0.63 1.83
N ARG A 135 7.17 -0.54 3.01
CA ARG A 135 7.19 -1.60 4.00
C ARG A 135 6.60 -1.10 5.31
N ILE A 136 5.52 -1.73 5.74
CA ILE A 136 4.85 -1.47 7.01
C ILE A 136 5.17 -2.65 7.92
N GLY A 137 5.80 -2.39 9.04
CA GLY A 137 6.20 -3.40 10.03
C GLY A 137 5.02 -4.01 10.77
N LYS A 138 5.33 -4.88 11.72
CA LYS A 138 4.34 -5.55 12.58
C LYS A 138 3.76 -4.56 13.59
N ASN A 139 2.46 -4.74 13.91
CA ASN A 139 1.74 -3.95 14.89
C ASN A 139 1.83 -2.43 14.67
N VAL A 140 2.04 -1.99 13.42
CA VAL A 140 2.04 -0.58 13.06
C VAL A 140 0.61 -0.05 13.05
N TRP A 141 0.41 1.15 13.59
CA TRP A 141 -0.85 1.86 13.44
C TRP A 141 -0.67 3.08 12.54
N ILE A 142 -1.38 3.11 11.42
CA ILE A 142 -1.42 4.25 10.52
C ILE A 142 -2.76 4.98 10.72
N GLY A 143 -2.68 6.20 11.22
CA GLY A 143 -3.84 7.07 11.45
C GLY A 143 -4.53 7.49 10.17
N SER A 144 -5.80 7.85 10.27
CA SER A 144 -6.65 8.22 9.13
C SER A 144 -6.06 9.38 8.32
N ASN A 145 -6.26 9.35 7.00
CA ASN A 145 -5.78 10.36 6.04
C ASN A 145 -4.24 10.51 5.97
N ALA A 146 -3.47 9.59 6.53
CA ALA A 146 -2.03 9.60 6.36
C ALA A 146 -1.64 9.18 4.93
N THR A 147 -0.50 9.69 4.46
CA THR A 147 0.09 9.33 3.17
C THR A 147 1.51 8.84 3.40
N ILE A 148 1.82 7.63 2.91
CA ILE A 148 3.16 7.05 2.94
C ILE A 148 3.72 7.10 1.52
N LEU A 149 4.90 7.70 1.37
CA LEU A 149 5.52 7.88 0.06
C LEU A 149 6.43 6.71 -0.33
N ALA A 150 6.73 6.65 -1.63
CA ALA A 150 7.52 5.60 -2.24
C ALA A 150 8.91 5.43 -1.58
N GLY A 151 9.27 4.19 -1.29
CA GLY A 151 10.55 3.81 -0.68
C GLY A 151 10.60 3.86 0.84
N VAL A 152 9.49 4.24 1.51
CA VAL A 152 9.45 4.38 2.97
C VAL A 152 9.26 3.03 3.66
N THR A 153 10.04 2.82 4.72
CA THR A 153 9.84 1.74 5.70
C THR A 153 9.31 2.34 7.01
N VAL A 154 8.21 1.79 7.51
CA VAL A 154 7.67 2.09 8.85
C VAL A 154 7.99 0.91 9.74
N GLY A 155 8.83 1.13 10.77
CA GLY A 155 9.32 0.09 11.67
C GLY A 155 8.22 -0.50 12.56
N ASP A 156 8.49 -1.67 13.11
CA ASP A 156 7.55 -2.42 13.97
C ASP A 156 7.04 -1.56 15.14
N GLY A 157 5.78 -1.70 15.48
CA GLY A 157 5.15 -0.97 16.57
C GLY A 157 5.03 0.55 16.40
N ALA A 158 5.46 1.11 15.27
CA ALA A 158 5.38 2.55 15.04
C ALA A 158 3.94 3.03 14.86
N ILE A 159 3.72 4.30 15.18
CA ILE A 159 2.43 4.98 15.00
C ILE A 159 2.62 6.18 14.07
N VAL A 160 1.87 6.21 13.00
CA VAL A 160 1.75 7.37 12.11
C VAL A 160 0.49 8.13 12.47
N ALA A 161 0.63 9.36 12.94
CA ALA A 161 -0.49 10.20 13.32
C ALA A 161 -1.40 10.51 12.12
N ALA A 162 -2.68 10.74 12.39
CA ALA A 162 -3.65 11.10 11.36
C ALA A 162 -3.23 12.34 10.56
N GLY A 163 -3.44 12.30 9.24
CA GLY A 163 -3.10 13.39 8.32
C GLY A 163 -1.60 13.56 8.05
N ALA A 164 -0.74 12.69 8.55
CA ALA A 164 0.71 12.80 8.33
C ALA A 164 1.10 12.46 6.89
N VAL A 165 2.15 13.11 6.38
CA VAL A 165 2.82 12.76 5.11
C VAL A 165 4.22 12.23 5.42
N VAL A 166 4.39 10.91 5.32
CA VAL A 166 5.62 10.22 5.67
C VAL A 166 6.50 10.09 4.42
N ALA A 167 7.60 10.85 4.41
CA ALA A 167 8.53 10.93 3.29
C ALA A 167 9.92 10.33 3.59
N ARG A 168 10.11 9.77 4.78
CA ARG A 168 11.34 9.12 5.26
C ARG A 168 10.98 7.95 6.15
N ASP A 169 11.92 7.02 6.31
CA ASP A 169 11.75 5.88 7.20
C ASP A 169 11.39 6.30 8.62
N VAL A 170 10.54 5.51 9.24
CA VAL A 170 10.08 5.67 10.62
C VAL A 170 10.72 4.56 11.45
N PRO A 171 11.48 4.91 12.51
CA PRO A 171 12.04 3.90 13.41
C PRO A 171 10.95 3.10 14.12
N GLU A 172 11.30 1.89 14.55
CA GLU A 172 10.42 1.07 15.39
C GLU A 172 9.96 1.80 16.66
N ASN A 173 8.78 1.46 17.16
CA ASN A 173 8.23 1.98 18.41
C ASN A 173 8.25 3.51 18.49
N THR A 174 8.00 4.19 17.38
CA THR A 174 8.10 5.65 17.27
C THR A 174 6.78 6.24 16.79
N ILE A 175 6.37 7.36 17.38
CA ILE A 175 5.21 8.14 16.92
C ILE A 175 5.72 9.27 16.03
N VAL A 176 5.21 9.33 14.79
CA VAL A 176 5.49 10.39 13.83
C VAL A 176 4.21 11.12 13.43
N GLY A 177 4.34 12.40 13.06
CA GLY A 177 3.19 13.20 12.60
C GLY A 177 3.60 14.47 11.89
N GLY A 178 2.63 15.09 11.21
CA GLY A 178 2.80 16.36 10.48
C GLY A 178 3.11 16.19 8.99
N VAL A 179 3.28 17.33 8.29
CA VAL A 179 3.55 17.42 6.85
C VAL A 179 4.74 18.35 6.62
N PRO A 180 5.95 17.84 6.29
CA PRO A 180 6.31 16.42 6.31
C PRO A 180 6.33 15.84 7.72
N ALA A 181 6.10 14.53 7.86
CA ALA A 181 6.10 13.87 9.16
C ALA A 181 7.48 13.94 9.84
N LYS A 182 7.43 14.20 11.14
CA LYS A 182 8.61 14.23 12.04
C LYS A 182 8.35 13.36 13.25
N ILE A 183 9.40 12.89 13.90
CA ILE A 183 9.30 12.18 15.17
C ILE A 183 8.69 13.11 16.22
N ILE A 184 7.60 12.66 16.85
CA ILE A 184 6.97 13.31 17.99
C ILE A 184 7.63 12.80 19.27
N ARG A 185 7.70 11.46 19.43
CA ARG A 185 8.39 10.76 20.52
C ARG A 185 8.53 9.26 20.23
N HIS A 186 9.31 8.58 21.02
CA HIS A 186 9.31 7.12 21.09
C HIS A 186 8.21 6.63 22.04
N LEU A 187 7.73 5.40 21.83
CA LEU A 187 6.83 4.72 22.76
C LEU A 187 7.59 4.43 24.06
N ARG A 188 6.91 4.52 25.18
CA ARG A 188 7.44 4.14 26.50
C ARG A 188 7.30 2.64 26.67
N GLU A 189 8.10 2.02 27.53
CA GLU A 189 8.08 0.57 27.81
C GLU A 189 6.67 0.08 28.20
N GLU A 190 5.92 0.85 28.97
CA GLU A 190 4.56 0.57 29.39
C GLU A 190 3.52 0.59 28.25
N GLU A 191 3.82 1.27 27.13
CA GLU A 191 2.96 1.35 25.93
C GLU A 191 3.27 0.23 24.92
N MET A 192 4.31 -0.56 25.16
CA MET A 192 4.75 -1.67 24.30
C MET A 192 4.33 -3.05 24.84
N GLN A 193 3.72 -3.10 26.03
CA GLN A 193 3.18 -4.31 26.66
C GLN A 193 1.73 -4.51 26.25
#